data_2b532e97f17dc988c66b70ce1b2388dd
#
_entry.id   2b532e97f17dc988c66b70ce1b2388dd
#
_cell.length_a   1.000
_cell.length_b   1.000
_cell.length_c   1.000
_cell.angle_alpha   90.00
_cell.angle_beta   90.00
_cell.angle_gamma   90.00
#
_symmetry.space_group_name_H-M   'P 1'
#
loop_
_entity.id
_entity.type
_entity.pdbx_description
1 polymer ?
#
loop_
_entity_poly.entity_id
_entity_poly.type
_entity_poly.pdbx_seq_one_letter_code
_entity_poly.pdbx_strand_id
1 'polypeptide(L)'
;HNRVRRQRQMCIRDSFSGINAFLSIPKEASPDVEIPVAYVSVAYEGISPSDAEKLLTKPLEKQLKTVAGLKKMTSAATEGYTSITVEFDAGEDIDLVLEDVRQAVDDAKKDLPKNAEEPKVTEISLALFPILSVSLSGNVPESSLINIANNIKEKVESVAGVLEVEVGGDRKEVIEILIDASSIESYGINPQNVIGLVAANNQLVTAGAIENENGRLVVKVPGVVETLDELFAMPIKIADGTTINFGDIAIIRRTFEDKKSWSRVNGKPAVVLDIKKRVGSNIIDVVDASKKVIAEEVSNIPGNINVDYLFDESKSVRNLLNDLGNNVFAAVLIVLVIVVLALGIKNALLIGFATVSYTHLTL
;
A
#
# COMPACT_ATOMS: atom_id res chain seq x y z
N HIS A 1 -23.11 -50.71 -27.30
CA HIS A 1 -23.86 -49.96 -26.26
C HIS A 1 -22.96 -49.38 -25.17
N ASN A 2 -21.98 -50.13 -24.64
CA ASN A 2 -21.09 -49.69 -23.54
C ASN A 2 -20.08 -48.58 -23.95
N ARG A 3 -19.58 -48.57 -25.17
CA ARG A 3 -18.64 -47.52 -25.65
C ARG A 3 -19.33 -46.17 -25.78
N VAL A 4 -20.54 -46.13 -26.33
CA VAL A 4 -21.32 -44.87 -26.49
C VAL A 4 -21.73 -44.31 -25.13
N ARG A 5 -22.04 -45.17 -24.15
CA ARG A 5 -22.37 -44.74 -22.77
C ARG A 5 -21.18 -44.16 -22.04
N ARG A 6 -19.97 -44.76 -22.20
CA ARG A 6 -18.69 -44.23 -21.65
C ARG A 6 -18.33 -42.88 -22.29
N GLN A 7 -18.45 -42.76 -23.61
CA GLN A 7 -18.18 -41.49 -24.31
C GLN A 7 -19.10 -40.35 -23.83
N ARG A 8 -20.41 -40.61 -23.69
CA ARG A 8 -21.36 -39.61 -23.15
C ARG A 8 -21.02 -39.20 -21.70
N GLN A 9 -20.62 -40.15 -20.86
CA GLN A 9 -20.22 -39.87 -19.49
C GLN A 9 -18.90 -39.07 -19.43
N MET A 10 -17.96 -39.30 -20.32
CA MET A 10 -16.74 -38.47 -20.42
C MET A 10 -17.08 -37.05 -20.82
N CYS A 11 -17.83 -36.83 -21.89
CA CYS A 11 -18.20 -35.49 -22.36
C CYS A 11 -18.96 -34.68 -21.29
N ILE A 12 -19.88 -35.30 -20.54
CA ILE A 12 -20.61 -34.63 -19.46
C ILE A 12 -19.66 -34.24 -18.32
N ARG A 13 -18.76 -35.14 -17.93
CA ARG A 13 -17.79 -34.91 -16.87
C ARG A 13 -16.80 -33.81 -17.25
N ASP A 14 -16.33 -33.80 -18.50
CA ASP A 14 -15.41 -32.79 -19.01
C ASP A 14 -16.08 -31.42 -19.13
N SER A 15 -17.33 -31.36 -19.60
CA SER A 15 -18.10 -30.11 -19.62
C SER A 15 -18.35 -29.55 -18.22
N PHE A 16 -18.66 -30.41 -17.24
CA PHE A 16 -18.84 -29.98 -15.85
C PHE A 16 -17.52 -29.52 -15.24
N SER A 17 -16.41 -30.21 -15.49
CA SER A 17 -15.07 -29.79 -15.06
C SER A 17 -14.66 -28.45 -15.68
N GLY A 18 -14.93 -28.25 -16.99
CA GLY A 18 -14.64 -27.00 -17.69
C GLY A 18 -15.42 -25.80 -17.12
N ILE A 19 -16.72 -25.99 -16.88
CA ILE A 19 -17.56 -24.95 -16.26
C ILE A 19 -17.03 -24.61 -14.84
N ASN A 20 -16.72 -25.64 -14.05
CA ASN A 20 -16.20 -25.42 -12.70
C ASN A 20 -14.84 -24.72 -12.71
N ALA A 21 -13.92 -25.11 -13.61
CA ALA A 21 -12.65 -24.45 -13.81
C ALA A 21 -12.83 -22.98 -14.21
N PHE A 22 -13.69 -22.69 -15.19
CA PHE A 22 -13.99 -21.32 -15.63
C PHE A 22 -14.52 -20.42 -14.49
N LEU A 23 -15.32 -20.98 -13.59
CA LEU A 23 -15.86 -20.26 -12.44
C LEU A 23 -14.82 -20.06 -11.33
N SER A 24 -13.86 -20.97 -11.20
CA SER A 24 -12.88 -20.96 -10.10
C SER A 24 -11.55 -20.30 -10.44
N ILE A 25 -11.22 -20.12 -11.73
CA ILE A 25 -9.98 -19.44 -12.15
C ILE A 25 -10.05 -17.96 -11.76
N PRO A 26 -9.04 -17.41 -11.06
CA PRO A 26 -8.92 -15.99 -10.81
C PRO A 26 -8.91 -15.22 -12.13
N LYS A 27 -9.71 -14.16 -12.21
CA LYS A 27 -9.80 -13.31 -13.40
C LYS A 27 -8.91 -12.10 -13.19
N GLU A 28 -7.81 -12.03 -13.93
CA GLU A 28 -6.78 -11.02 -13.81
C GLU A 28 -6.49 -10.37 -15.16
N ALA A 29 -6.05 -9.09 -15.13
CA ALA A 29 -5.72 -8.36 -16.36
C ALA A 29 -4.37 -8.77 -16.94
N SER A 30 -3.44 -9.17 -16.08
CA SER A 30 -2.08 -9.57 -16.45
C SER A 30 -1.70 -10.81 -15.64
N PRO A 31 -0.91 -11.73 -16.22
CA PRO A 31 -0.38 -12.85 -15.46
C PRO A 31 0.51 -12.30 -14.33
N ASP A 32 0.47 -12.93 -13.17
CA ASP A 32 1.40 -12.65 -12.08
C ASP A 32 2.79 -13.13 -12.52
N VAL A 33 3.53 -12.25 -13.21
CA VAL A 33 4.94 -12.47 -13.54
C VAL A 33 5.73 -11.84 -12.41
N GLU A 34 6.20 -12.65 -11.50
CA GLU A 34 7.11 -12.22 -10.44
C GLU A 34 8.49 -12.00 -11.07
N ILE A 35 8.75 -10.75 -11.48
CA ILE A 35 10.11 -10.30 -11.76
C ILE A 35 10.56 -9.60 -10.48
N PRO A 36 11.49 -10.19 -9.72
CA PRO A 36 11.95 -9.57 -8.47
C PRO A 36 12.67 -8.26 -8.79
N VAL A 37 12.08 -7.14 -8.38
CA VAL A 37 12.66 -5.81 -8.54
C VAL A 37 12.64 -5.11 -7.19
N ALA A 38 13.84 -4.75 -6.71
CA ALA A 38 14.01 -3.95 -5.52
C ALA A 38 14.33 -2.50 -5.88
N TYR A 39 13.71 -1.56 -5.18
CA TYR A 39 13.97 -0.14 -5.29
C TYR A 39 14.58 0.36 -3.99
N VAL A 40 15.78 0.88 -4.09
CA VAL A 40 16.52 1.46 -2.96
C VAL A 40 16.57 2.96 -3.13
N SER A 41 16.19 3.72 -2.11
CA SER A 41 16.19 5.17 -2.13
C SER A 41 16.81 5.78 -0.88
N VAL A 42 17.52 6.88 -1.05
CA VAL A 42 18.11 7.68 0.03
C VAL A 42 17.88 9.14 -0.24
N ALA A 43 17.33 9.86 0.74
CA ALA A 43 17.23 11.30 0.71
C ALA A 43 18.39 11.94 1.50
N TYR A 44 18.90 13.04 0.98
CA TYR A 44 19.87 13.89 1.66
C TYR A 44 19.63 15.33 1.23
N GLU A 45 18.87 16.05 2.00
CA GLU A 45 18.44 17.41 1.67
C GLU A 45 19.64 18.33 1.40
N GLY A 46 19.58 19.04 0.26
CA GLY A 46 20.60 20.01 -0.16
C GLY A 46 21.86 19.45 -0.83
N ILE A 47 21.96 18.11 -1.02
CA ILE A 47 23.10 17.53 -1.73
C ILE A 47 22.99 17.77 -3.24
N SER A 48 24.13 18.11 -3.89
CA SER A 48 24.16 18.23 -5.34
C SER A 48 24.09 16.85 -6.03
N PRO A 49 23.59 16.74 -7.29
CA PRO A 49 23.55 15.45 -8.00
C PRO A 49 24.92 14.76 -8.11
N SER A 50 25.99 15.54 -8.33
CA SER A 50 27.34 14.99 -8.43
C SER A 50 27.89 14.46 -7.11
N ASP A 51 27.51 15.06 -6.01
CA ASP A 51 27.91 14.61 -4.68
C ASP A 51 27.01 13.45 -4.22
N ALA A 52 25.71 13.47 -4.55
CA ALA A 52 24.81 12.35 -4.33
C ALA A 52 25.31 11.08 -5.04
N GLU A 53 25.79 11.20 -6.29
CA GLU A 53 26.42 10.08 -6.99
C GLU A 53 27.62 9.52 -6.23
N LYS A 54 28.50 10.37 -5.75
CA LYS A 54 29.75 9.95 -5.08
C LYS A 54 29.52 9.40 -3.68
N LEU A 55 28.68 10.08 -2.90
CA LEU A 55 28.54 9.85 -1.46
C LEU A 55 27.39 8.91 -1.10
N LEU A 56 26.38 8.79 -1.96
CA LEU A 56 25.22 7.92 -1.73
C LEU A 56 25.18 6.76 -2.73
N THR A 57 25.18 7.08 -4.03
CA THR A 57 24.93 6.07 -5.08
C THR A 57 26.07 5.05 -5.15
N LYS A 58 27.33 5.49 -5.27
CA LYS A 58 28.48 4.57 -5.41
C LYS A 58 28.70 3.63 -4.23
N PRO A 59 28.60 4.05 -2.96
CA PRO A 59 28.67 3.13 -1.83
C PRO A 59 27.58 2.07 -1.85
N LEU A 60 26.33 2.46 -2.16
CA LEU A 60 25.20 1.54 -2.29
C LEU A 60 25.40 0.56 -3.45
N GLU A 61 25.73 1.06 -4.63
CA GLU A 61 26.00 0.20 -5.79
C GLU A 61 27.08 -0.83 -5.55
N LYS A 62 28.13 -0.45 -4.81
CA LYS A 62 29.24 -1.35 -4.47
C LYS A 62 28.77 -2.56 -3.67
N GLN A 63 27.90 -2.35 -2.70
CA GLN A 63 27.36 -3.43 -1.88
C GLN A 63 26.26 -4.19 -2.63
N LEU A 64 25.35 -3.51 -3.31
CA LEU A 64 24.25 -4.14 -4.07
C LEU A 64 24.78 -5.06 -5.19
N LYS A 65 25.96 -4.77 -5.77
CA LYS A 65 26.60 -5.67 -6.75
C LYS A 65 27.02 -7.03 -6.19
N THR A 66 27.09 -7.19 -4.89
CA THR A 66 27.43 -8.46 -4.24
C THR A 66 26.24 -9.40 -4.07
N VAL A 67 25.02 -8.89 -4.26
CA VAL A 67 23.78 -9.69 -4.14
C VAL A 67 23.71 -10.68 -5.29
N ALA A 68 23.41 -11.93 -4.97
CA ALA A 68 23.28 -13.01 -5.95
C ALA A 68 22.05 -12.81 -6.84
N GLY A 69 22.07 -13.35 -8.07
CA GLY A 69 20.93 -13.25 -9.00
C GLY A 69 20.73 -11.87 -9.62
N LEU A 70 21.64 -10.92 -9.40
CA LEU A 70 21.55 -9.58 -9.99
C LEU A 70 21.63 -9.61 -11.51
N LYS A 71 20.56 -9.24 -12.18
CA LYS A 71 20.48 -9.16 -13.64
C LYS A 71 20.79 -7.77 -14.16
N LYS A 72 20.21 -6.75 -13.55
CA LYS A 72 20.39 -5.35 -13.97
C LYS A 72 20.28 -4.40 -12.78
N MET A 73 21.09 -3.36 -12.80
CA MET A 73 21.03 -2.28 -11.84
C MET A 73 21.01 -0.94 -12.58
N THR A 74 20.10 -0.07 -12.20
CA THR A 74 19.96 1.27 -12.76
C THR A 74 19.87 2.28 -11.62
N SER A 75 20.74 3.28 -11.64
CA SER A 75 20.80 4.29 -10.59
C SER A 75 20.53 5.68 -11.15
N ALA A 76 19.89 6.52 -10.35
CA ALA A 76 19.67 7.92 -10.63
C ALA A 76 20.02 8.76 -9.40
N ALA A 77 20.89 9.75 -9.59
CA ALA A 77 21.23 10.74 -8.58
C ALA A 77 20.67 12.11 -9.01
N THR A 78 19.84 12.69 -8.16
CA THR A 78 19.22 14.00 -8.37
C THR A 78 19.57 14.92 -7.19
N GLU A 79 19.14 16.17 -7.26
CA GLU A 79 19.31 17.09 -6.14
C GLU A 79 18.51 16.59 -4.94
N GLY A 80 19.17 16.39 -3.83
CA GLY A 80 18.58 15.94 -2.57
C GLY A 80 18.21 14.46 -2.49
N TYR A 81 18.41 13.66 -3.56
CA TYR A 81 17.88 12.31 -3.61
C TYR A 81 18.67 11.36 -4.52
N THR A 82 18.80 10.11 -4.09
CA THR A 82 19.33 9.03 -4.91
C THR A 82 18.37 7.85 -4.94
N SER A 83 18.28 7.18 -6.09
CA SER A 83 17.50 5.95 -6.26
C SER A 83 18.28 4.91 -7.05
N ILE A 84 18.13 3.66 -6.68
CA ILE A 84 18.74 2.52 -7.33
C ILE A 84 17.65 1.45 -7.53
N THR A 85 17.41 1.08 -8.76
CA THR A 85 16.53 -0.03 -9.14
C THR A 85 17.37 -1.25 -9.44
N VAL A 86 17.08 -2.35 -8.78
CA VAL A 86 17.81 -3.61 -8.90
C VAL A 86 16.84 -4.67 -9.40
N GLU A 87 17.09 -5.20 -10.59
CA GLU A 87 16.32 -6.26 -11.25
C GLU A 87 17.06 -7.57 -11.12
N PHE A 88 16.39 -8.63 -10.70
CA PHE A 88 16.93 -9.98 -10.52
C PHE A 88 16.41 -10.94 -11.59
N ASP A 89 16.97 -12.12 -11.66
CA ASP A 89 16.54 -13.15 -12.61
C ASP A 89 15.14 -13.67 -12.25
N ALA A 90 14.35 -13.99 -13.27
CA ALA A 90 13.00 -14.52 -13.07
C ALA A 90 13.05 -15.89 -12.38
N GLY A 91 12.24 -16.06 -11.34
CA GLY A 91 12.15 -17.30 -10.56
C GLY A 91 12.96 -17.30 -9.27
N GLU A 92 13.70 -16.20 -8.97
CA GLU A 92 14.23 -15.99 -7.63
C GLU A 92 13.08 -15.66 -6.65
N ASP A 93 13.23 -16.11 -5.41
CA ASP A 93 12.28 -15.81 -4.34
C ASP A 93 12.42 -14.35 -3.93
N ILE A 94 11.38 -13.54 -4.14
CA ILE A 94 11.42 -12.10 -3.89
C ILE A 94 11.70 -11.77 -2.42
N ASP A 95 11.20 -12.56 -1.47
CA ASP A 95 11.38 -12.30 -0.05
C ASP A 95 12.85 -12.50 0.35
N LEU A 96 13.51 -13.55 -0.17
CA LEU A 96 14.93 -13.80 0.05
C LEU A 96 15.79 -12.72 -0.61
N VAL A 97 15.47 -12.35 -1.85
CA VAL A 97 16.16 -11.27 -2.57
C VAL A 97 16.07 -9.95 -1.83
N LEU A 98 14.88 -9.60 -1.31
CA LEU A 98 14.70 -8.37 -0.54
C LEU A 98 15.48 -8.38 0.78
N GLU A 99 15.61 -9.54 1.43
CA GLU A 99 16.43 -9.69 2.63
C GLU A 99 17.90 -9.45 2.32
N ASP A 100 18.42 -10.07 1.25
CA ASP A 100 19.80 -9.86 0.79
C ASP A 100 20.08 -8.40 0.38
N VAL A 101 19.12 -7.75 -0.29
CA VAL A 101 19.21 -6.32 -0.65
C VAL A 101 19.23 -5.45 0.61
N ARG A 102 18.36 -5.73 1.60
CA ARG A 102 18.37 -4.99 2.87
C ARG A 102 19.70 -5.16 3.60
N GLN A 103 20.24 -6.37 3.64
CA GLN A 103 21.55 -6.63 4.23
C GLN A 103 22.67 -5.87 3.52
N ALA A 104 22.68 -5.86 2.18
CA ALA A 104 23.67 -5.11 1.40
C ALA A 104 23.55 -3.59 1.64
N VAL A 105 22.32 -3.07 1.76
CA VAL A 105 22.06 -1.66 2.10
C VAL A 105 22.54 -1.34 3.52
N ASP A 106 22.30 -2.22 4.48
CA ASP A 106 22.77 -2.04 5.87
C ASP A 106 24.31 -2.04 5.96
N ASP A 107 24.97 -2.86 5.16
CA ASP A 107 26.43 -2.83 5.06
C ASP A 107 26.95 -1.55 4.42
N ALA A 108 26.23 -0.97 3.46
CA ALA A 108 26.57 0.30 2.84
C ALA A 108 26.37 1.51 3.79
N LYS A 109 25.48 1.42 4.79
CA LYS A 109 25.20 2.53 5.73
C LYS A 109 26.46 3.08 6.40
N LYS A 110 27.46 2.26 6.63
CA LYS A 110 28.74 2.67 7.25
C LYS A 110 29.53 3.67 6.41
N ASP A 111 29.34 3.62 5.09
CA ASP A 111 30.02 4.45 4.11
C ASP A 111 29.18 5.68 3.71
N LEU A 112 27.93 5.80 4.21
CA LEU A 112 27.06 6.94 3.94
C LEU A 112 27.31 8.11 4.90
N PRO A 113 27.04 9.35 4.46
CA PRO A 113 27.13 10.53 5.32
C PRO A 113 26.13 10.44 6.49
N LYS A 114 26.54 10.89 7.68
CA LYS A 114 25.70 10.84 8.89
C LYS A 114 24.40 11.65 8.80
N ASN A 115 24.35 12.64 7.92
CA ASN A 115 23.20 13.51 7.71
C ASN A 115 22.27 13.00 6.60
N ALA A 116 22.62 11.90 5.92
CA ALA A 116 21.70 11.27 4.98
C ALA A 116 20.56 10.59 5.76
N GLU A 117 19.35 10.63 5.18
CA GLU A 117 18.24 9.87 5.72
C GLU A 117 18.52 8.36 5.61
N GLU A 118 17.82 7.58 6.40
CA GLU A 118 17.93 6.14 6.37
C GLU A 118 17.51 5.59 5.01
N PRO A 119 18.33 4.73 4.34
CA PRO A 119 17.96 4.11 3.10
C PRO A 119 16.68 3.30 3.22
N LYS A 120 15.77 3.45 2.25
CA LYS A 120 14.52 2.69 2.17
C LYS A 120 14.63 1.66 1.04
N VAL A 121 14.31 0.41 1.35
CA VAL A 121 14.21 -0.68 0.38
C VAL A 121 12.75 -1.03 0.20
N THR A 122 12.25 -0.89 -1.04
CA THR A 122 10.86 -1.15 -1.40
C THR A 122 10.83 -2.16 -2.54
N GLU A 123 9.93 -3.12 -2.46
CA GLU A 123 9.63 -4.00 -3.58
C GLU A 123 8.89 -3.24 -4.68
N ILE A 124 9.23 -3.50 -5.94
CA ILE A 124 8.40 -3.11 -7.08
C ILE A 124 7.78 -4.38 -7.65
N SER A 125 6.53 -4.58 -7.37
CA SER A 125 5.73 -5.70 -7.89
C SER A 125 4.48 -5.16 -8.56
N LEU A 126 4.06 -5.79 -9.65
CA LEU A 126 2.78 -5.48 -10.31
C LEU A 126 1.60 -5.74 -9.38
N ALA A 127 1.75 -6.67 -8.42
CA ALA A 127 0.75 -6.96 -7.41
C ALA A 127 0.51 -5.79 -6.44
N LEU A 128 1.48 -4.86 -6.30
CA LEU A 128 1.39 -3.67 -5.45
C LEU A 128 0.74 -2.47 -6.15
N PHE A 129 0.41 -2.58 -7.44
CA PHE A 129 -0.35 -1.53 -8.11
C PHE A 129 -1.83 -1.55 -7.68
N PRO A 130 -2.45 -0.37 -7.53
CA PRO A 130 -3.85 -0.31 -7.14
C PRO A 130 -4.75 -0.88 -8.25
N ILE A 131 -5.72 -1.70 -7.86
CA ILE A 131 -6.77 -2.22 -8.75
C ILE A 131 -7.98 -1.30 -8.83
N LEU A 132 -8.12 -0.44 -7.81
CA LEU A 132 -9.20 0.54 -7.70
C LEU A 132 -8.66 1.78 -6.99
N SER A 133 -8.76 2.94 -7.65
CA SER A 133 -8.48 4.25 -7.04
C SER A 133 -9.77 5.04 -6.91
N VAL A 134 -10.07 5.45 -5.69
CA VAL A 134 -11.31 6.15 -5.33
C VAL A 134 -10.97 7.48 -4.71
N SER A 135 -11.52 8.57 -5.22
CA SER A 135 -11.39 9.87 -4.58
C SER A 135 -12.61 10.22 -3.77
N LEU A 136 -12.36 10.72 -2.58
CA LEU A 136 -13.35 11.31 -1.70
C LEU A 136 -13.17 12.82 -1.73
N SER A 137 -14.19 13.55 -2.11
CA SER A 137 -14.19 15.02 -2.12
C SER A 137 -15.48 15.57 -1.55
N GLY A 138 -15.43 16.75 -0.96
CA GLY A 138 -16.64 17.34 -0.36
C GLY A 138 -16.41 18.72 0.19
N ASN A 139 -17.48 19.37 0.60
CA ASN A 139 -17.40 20.65 1.29
C ASN A 139 -17.36 20.44 2.82
N VAL A 140 -16.34 19.68 3.25
CA VAL A 140 -16.09 19.37 4.66
C VAL A 140 -14.65 19.74 5.01
N PRO A 141 -14.33 20.01 6.29
CA PRO A 141 -12.96 20.25 6.73
C PRO A 141 -12.04 19.09 6.32
N GLU A 142 -10.78 19.40 5.99
CA GLU A 142 -9.78 18.42 5.57
C GLU A 142 -9.59 17.29 6.61
N SER A 143 -9.58 17.66 7.90
CA SER A 143 -9.51 16.69 9.01
C SER A 143 -10.65 15.68 8.99
N SER A 144 -11.86 16.17 8.73
CA SER A 144 -13.05 15.30 8.65
C SER A 144 -12.94 14.37 7.46
N LEU A 145 -12.44 14.88 6.31
CA LEU A 145 -12.27 14.06 5.10
C LEU A 145 -11.21 12.96 5.29
N ILE A 146 -10.10 13.28 5.95
CA ILE A 146 -9.05 12.32 6.29
C ILE A 146 -9.58 11.24 7.25
N ASN A 147 -10.31 11.64 8.30
CA ASN A 147 -10.89 10.69 9.24
C ASN A 147 -11.90 9.75 8.56
N ILE A 148 -12.72 10.28 7.65
CA ILE A 148 -13.66 9.49 6.86
C ILE A 148 -12.90 8.52 5.96
N ALA A 149 -11.86 8.97 5.28
CA ALA A 149 -11.02 8.13 4.44
C ALA A 149 -10.37 6.98 5.23
N ASN A 150 -9.86 7.26 6.43
CA ASN A 150 -9.28 6.24 7.31
C ASN A 150 -10.32 5.23 7.79
N ASN A 151 -11.52 5.66 8.14
CA ASN A 151 -12.60 4.74 8.52
C ASN A 151 -13.02 3.83 7.34
N ILE A 152 -13.11 4.41 6.14
CA ILE A 152 -13.41 3.63 4.92
C ILE A 152 -12.27 2.68 4.62
N LYS A 153 -11.00 3.10 4.76
CA LYS A 153 -9.82 2.26 4.62
C LYS A 153 -9.92 1.00 5.49
N GLU A 154 -10.13 1.16 6.80
CA GLU A 154 -10.24 0.02 7.73
C GLU A 154 -11.34 -0.96 7.32
N LYS A 155 -12.49 -0.45 6.86
CA LYS A 155 -13.59 -1.29 6.40
C LYS A 155 -13.26 -2.01 5.10
N VAL A 156 -12.63 -1.34 4.14
CA VAL A 156 -12.24 -1.94 2.86
C VAL A 156 -11.12 -2.95 3.04
N GLU A 157 -10.16 -2.72 3.95
CA GLU A 157 -9.11 -3.69 4.29
C GLU A 157 -9.67 -4.99 4.89
N SER A 158 -10.87 -4.95 5.49
CA SER A 158 -11.55 -6.16 5.97
C SER A 158 -12.20 -7.00 4.86
N VAL A 159 -12.27 -6.50 3.63
CA VAL A 159 -12.81 -7.22 2.48
C VAL A 159 -11.86 -8.35 2.08
N ALA A 160 -12.42 -9.56 1.89
CA ALA A 160 -11.62 -10.70 1.46
C ALA A 160 -10.95 -10.43 0.10
N GLY A 161 -9.64 -10.65 0.03
CA GLY A 161 -8.84 -10.43 -1.18
C GLY A 161 -8.23 -9.04 -1.29
N VAL A 162 -8.56 -8.09 -0.44
CA VAL A 162 -7.82 -6.82 -0.31
C VAL A 162 -6.50 -7.08 0.42
N LEU A 163 -5.41 -6.56 -0.10
CA LEU A 163 -4.07 -6.60 0.52
C LEU A 163 -3.92 -5.44 1.50
N GLU A 164 -4.08 -4.23 1.00
CA GLU A 164 -3.96 -2.97 1.75
C GLU A 164 -4.71 -1.85 1.01
N VAL A 165 -4.98 -0.78 1.73
CA VAL A 165 -5.52 0.46 1.18
C VAL A 165 -4.59 1.61 1.56
N GLU A 166 -4.02 2.27 0.58
CA GLU A 166 -3.22 3.48 0.79
C GLU A 166 -4.11 4.72 0.70
N VAL A 167 -3.87 5.66 1.61
CA VAL A 167 -4.55 6.95 1.62
C VAL A 167 -3.60 7.99 1.04
N GLY A 168 -3.93 8.54 -0.12
CA GLY A 168 -3.16 9.57 -0.79
C GLY A 168 -3.77 10.96 -0.58
N GLY A 169 -2.91 11.97 -0.39
CA GLY A 169 -3.34 13.33 -0.12
C GLY A 169 -3.72 13.57 1.34
N ASP A 170 -3.45 12.61 2.21
CA ASP A 170 -3.56 12.77 3.65
C ASP A 170 -2.34 13.52 4.22
N ARG A 171 -2.49 13.99 5.43
CA ARG A 171 -1.43 14.58 6.24
C ARG A 171 -1.42 13.94 7.61
N LYS A 172 -0.24 13.63 8.11
CA LYS A 172 -0.11 13.11 9.46
C LYS A 172 -0.60 14.13 10.48
N GLU A 173 -1.41 13.67 11.40
CA GLU A 173 -1.80 14.47 12.55
C GLU A 173 -0.59 14.62 13.48
N VAL A 174 -0.31 15.86 13.88
CA VAL A 174 0.82 16.19 14.74
C VAL A 174 0.37 17.10 15.87
N ILE A 175 1.11 17.06 16.96
CA ILE A 175 0.99 18.04 18.05
C ILE A 175 1.97 19.15 17.75
N GLU A 176 1.46 20.33 17.40
CA GLU A 176 2.27 21.52 17.20
C GLU A 176 2.43 22.28 18.52
N ILE A 177 3.67 22.60 18.83
CA ILE A 177 4.03 23.34 20.02
C ILE A 177 4.63 24.67 19.58
N LEU A 178 3.87 25.74 19.77
CA LEU A 178 4.31 27.11 19.49
C LEU A 178 4.84 27.73 20.78
N ILE A 179 6.15 27.86 20.85
CA ILE A 179 6.82 28.43 22.03
C ILE A 179 6.82 29.95 21.91
N ASP A 180 6.35 30.65 22.96
CA ASP A 180 6.41 32.09 23.02
C ASP A 180 7.80 32.58 23.46
N ALA A 181 8.50 33.21 22.51
CA ALA A 181 9.86 33.72 22.74
C ALA A 181 9.93 34.75 23.88
N SER A 182 8.88 35.58 24.05
CA SER A 182 8.84 36.60 25.10
C SER A 182 8.69 35.97 26.50
N SER A 183 7.91 34.90 26.59
CA SER A 183 7.76 34.14 27.84
C SER A 183 9.07 33.41 28.21
N ILE A 184 9.73 32.79 27.24
CA ILE A 184 11.03 32.15 27.47
C ILE A 184 12.07 33.13 27.98
N GLU A 185 12.16 34.32 27.38
CA GLU A 185 13.11 35.33 27.77
C GLU A 185 12.77 35.90 29.18
N SER A 186 11.50 36.18 29.48
CA SER A 186 11.07 36.69 30.78
C SER A 186 11.34 35.72 31.93
N TYR A 187 11.19 34.43 31.70
CA TYR A 187 11.48 33.39 32.69
C TYR A 187 12.95 32.93 32.70
N GLY A 188 13.79 33.48 31.82
CA GLY A 188 15.20 33.10 31.70
C GLY A 188 15.40 31.60 31.39
N ILE A 189 14.61 31.06 30.49
CA ILE A 189 14.63 29.64 30.08
C ILE A 189 15.45 29.54 28.81
N ASN A 190 16.34 28.53 28.74
CA ASN A 190 17.06 28.22 27.51
C ASN A 190 16.18 27.37 26.58
N PRO A 191 15.90 27.82 25.34
CA PRO A 191 15.07 27.08 24.38
C PRO A 191 15.54 25.63 24.15
N GLN A 192 16.85 25.39 24.12
CA GLN A 192 17.42 24.04 23.92
C GLN A 192 17.03 23.09 25.07
N ASN A 193 16.95 23.60 26.29
CA ASN A 193 16.54 22.80 27.44
C ASN A 193 15.07 22.37 27.34
N VAL A 194 14.21 23.20 26.75
CA VAL A 194 12.79 22.87 26.54
C VAL A 194 12.64 21.74 25.56
N ILE A 195 13.36 21.80 24.43
CA ILE A 195 13.36 20.72 23.41
C ILE A 195 13.88 19.42 24.02
N GLY A 196 14.99 19.49 24.75
CA GLY A 196 15.57 18.34 25.44
C GLY A 196 14.65 17.71 26.47
N LEU A 197 13.87 18.54 27.20
CA LEU A 197 12.92 18.08 28.20
C LEU A 197 11.78 17.29 27.57
N VAL A 198 11.19 17.78 26.47
CA VAL A 198 10.13 17.08 25.74
C VAL A 198 10.65 15.74 25.22
N ALA A 199 11.84 15.74 24.62
CA ALA A 199 12.45 14.50 24.11
C ALA A 199 12.74 13.48 25.23
N ALA A 200 13.23 13.95 26.40
CA ALA A 200 13.52 13.08 27.54
C ALA A 200 12.26 12.52 28.22
N ASN A 201 11.18 13.30 28.25
CA ASN A 201 9.90 12.88 28.86
C ASN A 201 8.96 12.12 27.90
N ASN A 202 9.34 11.97 26.65
CA ASN A 202 8.60 11.16 25.68
C ASN A 202 9.30 9.83 25.37
N GLN A 203 9.97 9.24 26.35
CA GLN A 203 10.65 7.95 26.24
C GLN A 203 10.06 6.95 27.22
N LEU A 204 9.69 5.77 26.71
CA LEU A 204 9.28 4.66 27.55
C LEU A 204 10.54 4.04 28.20
N VAL A 205 10.76 4.35 29.46
CA VAL A 205 11.86 3.74 30.22
C VAL A 205 11.31 2.50 30.95
N THR A 206 11.74 1.32 30.52
CA THR A 206 11.46 0.08 31.23
C THR A 206 12.43 -0.03 32.43
N ALA A 207 11.92 0.24 33.63
CA ALA A 207 12.73 0.20 34.86
C ALA A 207 12.96 -1.24 35.39
N GLY A 208 12.59 -2.26 34.63
CA GLY A 208 12.75 -3.66 35.02
C GLY A 208 11.60 -4.21 35.87
N ALA A 209 11.75 -5.44 36.31
CA ALA A 209 10.80 -6.11 37.19
C ALA A 209 11.54 -6.57 38.46
N ILE A 210 10.93 -6.35 39.61
CA ILE A 210 11.40 -6.90 40.89
C ILE A 210 10.62 -8.18 41.13
N GLU A 211 11.33 -9.30 41.18
CA GLU A 211 10.75 -10.60 41.57
C GLU A 211 11.00 -10.85 43.07
N ASN A 212 9.94 -11.14 43.80
CA ASN A 212 9.99 -11.58 45.16
C ASN A 212 9.10 -12.82 45.36
N GLU A 213 9.14 -13.44 46.53
CA GLU A 213 8.36 -14.67 46.85
C GLU A 213 6.83 -14.50 46.66
N ASN A 214 6.32 -13.27 46.59
CA ASN A 214 4.89 -12.97 46.50
C ASN A 214 4.46 -12.56 45.05
N GLY A 215 5.38 -12.53 44.08
CA GLY A 215 5.08 -12.23 42.67
C GLY A 215 6.09 -11.31 41.98
N ARG A 216 5.78 -11.02 40.74
CA ARG A 216 6.58 -10.14 39.85
C ARG A 216 5.93 -8.77 39.82
N LEU A 217 6.61 -7.77 40.39
CA LEU A 217 6.22 -6.36 40.30
C LEU A 217 6.95 -5.69 39.14
N VAL A 218 6.22 -5.29 38.13
CA VAL A 218 6.78 -4.51 37.01
C VAL A 218 6.74 -3.04 37.39
N VAL A 219 7.91 -2.43 37.54
CA VAL A 219 8.03 -0.99 37.77
C VAL A 219 7.99 -0.30 36.40
N LYS A 220 6.89 0.39 36.12
CA LYS A 220 6.78 1.30 34.97
C LYS A 220 7.07 2.71 35.45
N VAL A 221 8.07 3.34 34.84
CA VAL A 221 8.23 4.79 34.98
C VAL A 221 7.32 5.41 33.90
N PRO A 222 6.28 6.17 34.25
CA PRO A 222 5.49 6.88 33.26
C PRO A 222 6.38 7.89 32.56
N GLY A 223 6.66 7.65 31.29
CA GLY A 223 7.58 8.46 30.50
C GLY A 223 7.05 8.81 29.12
N VAL A 224 5.79 8.45 28.81
CA VAL A 224 5.16 8.83 27.56
C VAL A 224 3.98 9.74 27.90
N VAL A 225 3.96 10.92 27.28
CA VAL A 225 2.86 11.87 27.39
C VAL A 225 1.68 11.27 26.59
N GLU A 226 0.63 10.89 27.29
CA GLU A 226 -0.56 10.27 26.68
C GLU A 226 -1.64 11.31 26.35
N THR A 227 -1.67 12.42 27.06
CA THR A 227 -2.69 13.47 26.90
C THR A 227 -2.06 14.86 26.74
N LEU A 228 -2.81 15.77 26.08
CA LEU A 228 -2.39 17.17 25.97
C LEU A 228 -2.32 17.85 27.36
N ASP A 229 -3.20 17.49 28.29
CA ASP A 229 -3.22 18.05 29.64
C ASP A 229 -1.96 17.69 30.42
N GLU A 230 -1.43 16.49 30.26
CA GLU A 230 -0.14 16.09 30.84
C GLU A 230 1.02 16.90 30.25
N LEU A 231 0.97 17.18 28.95
CA LEU A 231 1.97 18.03 28.30
C LEU A 231 1.90 19.47 28.81
N PHE A 232 0.70 20.04 28.97
CA PHE A 232 0.51 21.37 29.55
C PHE A 232 1.02 21.46 31.00
N ALA A 233 0.79 20.42 31.78
CA ALA A 233 1.18 20.36 33.19
C ALA A 233 2.66 20.03 33.44
N MET A 234 3.42 19.70 32.38
CA MET A 234 4.83 19.31 32.49
C MET A 234 5.68 20.45 33.05
N PRO A 235 6.39 20.26 34.17
CA PRO A 235 7.23 21.33 34.79
C PRO A 235 8.52 21.51 33.97
N ILE A 236 8.82 22.75 33.60
CA ILE A 236 10.03 23.12 32.86
C ILE A 236 11.10 23.71 33.75
N LYS A 237 10.70 24.58 34.70
CA LYS A 237 11.63 25.26 35.60
C LYS A 237 10.97 25.49 36.93
N ILE A 238 11.76 25.39 37.99
CA ILE A 238 11.36 25.84 39.34
C ILE A 238 12.20 27.07 39.64
N ALA A 239 11.56 28.21 39.80
CA ALA A 239 12.21 29.49 40.17
C ALA A 239 11.47 30.13 41.32
N ASP A 240 12.18 30.51 42.35
CA ASP A 240 11.66 31.22 43.53
C ASP A 240 10.45 30.55 44.20
N GLY A 241 10.43 29.23 44.22
CA GLY A 241 9.33 28.43 44.77
C GLY A 241 8.10 28.30 43.86
N THR A 242 8.14 28.87 42.66
CA THR A 242 7.06 28.76 41.65
C THR A 242 7.49 27.76 40.55
N THR A 243 6.61 26.84 40.24
CA THR A 243 6.80 25.91 39.12
C THR A 243 6.26 26.54 37.85
N ILE A 244 7.11 26.64 36.83
CA ILE A 244 6.71 27.10 35.48
C ILE A 244 6.46 25.85 34.66
N ASN A 245 5.23 25.69 34.17
CA ASN A 245 4.79 24.57 33.38
C ASN A 245 4.91 24.86 31.88
N PHE A 246 4.84 23.82 31.08
CA PHE A 246 4.94 23.92 29.62
C PHE A 246 3.82 24.81 29.04
N GLY A 247 2.59 24.74 29.61
CA GLY A 247 1.46 25.57 29.22
C GLY A 247 1.63 27.05 29.47
N ASP A 248 2.59 27.47 30.36
CA ASP A 248 2.86 28.88 30.66
C ASP A 248 3.71 29.57 29.59
N ILE A 249 4.43 28.79 28.76
CA ILE A 249 5.37 29.30 27.76
C ILE A 249 5.05 28.85 26.34
N ALA A 250 4.06 27.95 26.15
CA ALA A 250 3.76 27.40 24.84
C ALA A 250 2.27 27.25 24.60
N ILE A 251 1.85 27.46 23.37
CA ILE A 251 0.53 27.11 22.88
C ILE A 251 0.65 25.72 22.20
N ILE A 252 -0.12 24.77 22.69
CA ILE A 252 -0.14 23.40 22.18
C ILE A 252 -1.44 23.16 21.47
N ARG A 253 -1.37 22.69 20.22
CA ARG A 253 -2.58 22.38 19.44
C ARG A 253 -2.38 21.14 18.59
N ARG A 254 -3.46 20.41 18.37
CA ARG A 254 -3.49 19.37 17.33
C ARG A 254 -3.65 20.03 15.97
N THR A 255 -2.79 19.67 15.06
CA THR A 255 -2.81 20.13 13.68
C THR A 255 -2.30 19.03 12.76
N PHE A 256 -2.06 19.34 11.51
CA PHE A 256 -1.48 18.43 10.55
C PHE A 256 -0.11 18.94 10.12
N GLU A 257 0.78 18.01 9.72
CA GLU A 257 2.05 18.40 9.08
C GLU A 257 1.80 19.38 7.92
N ASP A 258 2.81 20.20 7.62
CA ASP A 258 2.75 21.10 6.48
C ASP A 258 2.51 20.33 5.17
N LYS A 259 1.72 20.94 4.28
CA LYS A 259 1.37 20.31 3.00
C LYS A 259 2.59 20.10 2.14
N LYS A 260 2.98 18.85 1.94
CA LYS A 260 4.02 18.44 0.98
C LYS A 260 3.45 18.11 -0.40
N SER A 261 2.16 17.75 -0.45
CA SER A 261 1.46 17.40 -1.68
C SER A 261 0.01 17.91 -1.65
N TRP A 262 -0.59 18.05 -2.83
CA TRP A 262 -1.99 18.46 -2.97
C TRP A 262 -2.72 17.46 -3.86
N SER A 263 -3.79 16.86 -3.35
CA SER A 263 -4.72 16.08 -4.14
C SER A 263 -6.00 16.89 -4.39
N ARG A 264 -6.39 16.99 -5.65
CA ARG A 264 -7.61 17.70 -6.06
C ARG A 264 -8.32 16.94 -7.16
N VAL A 265 -9.64 16.85 -7.03
CA VAL A 265 -10.51 16.30 -8.07
C VAL A 265 -11.52 17.38 -8.44
N ASN A 266 -11.63 17.69 -9.73
CA ASN A 266 -12.50 18.77 -10.24
C ASN A 266 -12.28 20.12 -9.53
N GLY A 267 -11.01 20.43 -9.17
CA GLY A 267 -10.63 21.67 -8.47
C GLY A 267 -10.91 21.69 -6.97
N LYS A 268 -11.56 20.69 -6.41
CA LYS A 268 -11.84 20.57 -4.97
C LYS A 268 -10.77 19.72 -4.28
N PRO A 269 -10.41 20.03 -3.03
CA PRO A 269 -9.58 19.15 -2.22
C PRO A 269 -10.18 17.75 -2.16
N ALA A 270 -9.33 16.75 -2.32
CA ALA A 270 -9.75 15.36 -2.30
C ALA A 270 -8.71 14.49 -1.57
N VAL A 271 -9.18 13.38 -1.01
CA VAL A 271 -8.36 12.29 -0.49
C VAL A 271 -8.58 11.09 -1.40
N VAL A 272 -7.50 10.41 -1.76
CA VAL A 272 -7.56 9.25 -2.66
C VAL A 272 -7.31 7.99 -1.86
N LEU A 273 -8.13 6.97 -2.09
CA LEU A 273 -7.94 5.62 -1.56
C LEU A 273 -7.48 4.73 -2.70
N ASP A 274 -6.27 4.23 -2.61
CA ASP A 274 -5.68 3.29 -3.56
C ASP A 274 -5.76 1.88 -2.98
N ILE A 275 -6.61 1.05 -3.58
CA ILE A 275 -6.93 -0.29 -3.10
C ILE A 275 -6.11 -1.30 -3.89
N LYS A 276 -5.32 -2.11 -3.18
CA LYS A 276 -4.49 -3.18 -3.73
C LYS A 276 -5.05 -4.54 -3.37
N LYS A 277 -4.93 -5.51 -4.28
CA LYS A 277 -5.42 -6.88 -4.05
C LYS A 277 -4.30 -7.82 -3.60
N ARG A 278 -4.67 -8.91 -2.95
CA ARG A 278 -3.78 -10.05 -2.71
C ARG A 278 -3.56 -10.82 -4.02
N VAL A 279 -2.36 -11.35 -4.20
CA VAL A 279 -2.02 -12.26 -5.31
C VAL A 279 -3.02 -13.42 -5.34
N GLY A 280 -3.48 -13.80 -6.53
CA GLY A 280 -4.46 -14.88 -6.73
C GLY A 280 -5.91 -14.51 -6.41
N SER A 281 -6.21 -13.30 -5.96
CA SER A 281 -7.59 -12.85 -5.72
C SER A 281 -8.22 -12.34 -7.02
N ASN A 282 -9.51 -12.62 -7.22
CA ASN A 282 -10.27 -12.16 -8.38
C ASN A 282 -10.49 -10.65 -8.32
N ILE A 283 -9.95 -9.90 -9.29
CA ILE A 283 -10.06 -8.44 -9.37
C ILE A 283 -11.53 -7.97 -9.34
N ILE A 284 -12.39 -8.65 -10.10
CA ILE A 284 -13.81 -8.26 -10.24
C ILE A 284 -14.52 -8.31 -8.89
N ASP A 285 -14.33 -9.42 -8.17
CA ASP A 285 -15.02 -9.68 -6.92
C ASP A 285 -14.50 -8.71 -5.81
N VAL A 286 -13.20 -8.50 -5.77
CA VAL A 286 -12.58 -7.57 -4.81
C VAL A 286 -13.04 -6.14 -5.05
N VAL A 287 -13.04 -5.68 -6.31
CA VAL A 287 -13.48 -4.32 -6.67
C VAL A 287 -14.97 -4.12 -6.38
N ASP A 288 -15.83 -5.08 -6.73
CA ASP A 288 -17.26 -4.98 -6.49
C ASP A 288 -17.58 -4.96 -4.98
N ALA A 289 -16.94 -5.82 -4.20
CA ALA A 289 -17.09 -5.84 -2.75
C ALA A 289 -16.59 -4.54 -2.11
N SER A 290 -15.42 -4.04 -2.55
CA SER A 290 -14.86 -2.76 -2.06
C SER A 290 -15.78 -1.59 -2.37
N LYS A 291 -16.31 -1.50 -3.59
CA LYS A 291 -17.29 -0.46 -3.97
C LYS A 291 -18.56 -0.49 -3.13
N LYS A 292 -19.04 -1.70 -2.83
CA LYS A 292 -20.23 -1.87 -1.97
C LYS A 292 -19.96 -1.34 -0.56
N VAL A 293 -18.83 -1.69 0.04
CA VAL A 293 -18.44 -1.19 1.37
C VAL A 293 -18.29 0.32 1.36
N ILE A 294 -17.61 0.90 0.36
CA ILE A 294 -17.45 2.35 0.22
C ILE A 294 -18.82 3.04 0.11
N ALA A 295 -19.71 2.53 -0.71
CA ALA A 295 -21.05 3.11 -0.88
C ALA A 295 -21.88 3.05 0.42
N GLU A 296 -21.81 1.94 1.16
CA GLU A 296 -22.48 1.78 2.45
C GLU A 296 -21.94 2.78 3.48
N GLU A 297 -20.61 2.90 3.61
CA GLU A 297 -19.99 3.84 4.57
C GLU A 297 -20.31 5.30 4.22
N VAL A 298 -20.19 5.68 2.95
CA VAL A 298 -20.49 7.06 2.53
C VAL A 298 -21.98 7.41 2.73
N SER A 299 -22.89 6.46 2.55
CA SER A 299 -24.33 6.69 2.78
C SER A 299 -24.66 6.99 4.25
N ASN A 300 -23.82 6.54 5.19
CA ASN A 300 -24.00 6.73 6.62
C ASN A 300 -23.39 8.04 7.13
N ILE A 301 -22.64 8.77 6.29
CA ILE A 301 -21.95 10.00 6.70
C ILE A 301 -22.84 11.20 6.43
N PRO A 302 -23.13 12.04 7.43
CA PRO A 302 -23.84 13.29 7.22
C PRO A 302 -22.93 14.28 6.48
N GLY A 303 -23.29 14.61 5.24
CA GLY A 303 -22.56 15.58 4.41
C GLY A 303 -22.53 15.15 2.94
N ASN A 304 -22.38 16.13 2.03
CA ASN A 304 -22.24 15.83 0.61
C ASN A 304 -20.78 15.45 0.30
N ILE A 305 -20.46 14.17 0.48
CA ILE A 305 -19.19 13.60 0.03
C ILE A 305 -19.42 13.00 -1.34
N ASN A 306 -18.65 13.46 -2.31
CA ASN A 306 -18.64 12.89 -3.66
C ASN A 306 -17.59 11.78 -3.70
N VAL A 307 -17.98 10.66 -4.29
CA VAL A 307 -17.13 9.51 -4.54
C VAL A 307 -16.91 9.39 -6.04
N ASP A 308 -15.68 9.59 -6.48
CA ASP A 308 -15.33 9.45 -7.90
C ASP A 308 -14.32 8.30 -8.05
N TYR A 309 -14.63 7.35 -8.94
CA TYR A 309 -13.74 6.24 -9.27
C TYR A 309 -12.77 6.68 -10.37
N LEU A 310 -11.53 7.00 -9.97
CA LEU A 310 -10.48 7.51 -10.87
C LEU A 310 -9.89 6.40 -11.73
N PHE A 311 -9.67 5.24 -11.13
CA PHE A 311 -9.15 4.05 -11.79
C PHE A 311 -9.95 2.83 -11.34
N ASP A 312 -10.25 1.92 -12.27
CA ASP A 312 -11.05 0.73 -12.03
C ASP A 312 -10.65 -0.35 -13.05
N GLU A 313 -9.74 -1.21 -12.62
CA GLU A 313 -9.20 -2.25 -13.48
C GLU A 313 -10.21 -3.36 -13.78
N SER A 314 -11.21 -3.56 -12.91
CA SER A 314 -12.28 -4.54 -13.15
C SER A 314 -13.04 -4.29 -14.46
N LYS A 315 -13.11 -3.03 -14.90
CA LYS A 315 -13.76 -2.68 -16.20
C LYS A 315 -12.95 -3.22 -17.37
N SER A 316 -11.62 -3.08 -17.33
CA SER A 316 -10.72 -3.60 -18.36
C SER A 316 -10.83 -5.12 -18.46
N VAL A 317 -10.80 -5.80 -17.29
CA VAL A 317 -10.95 -7.25 -17.22
C VAL A 317 -12.31 -7.72 -17.75
N ARG A 318 -13.40 -7.04 -17.38
CA ARG A 318 -14.75 -7.36 -17.89
C ARG A 318 -14.83 -7.20 -19.41
N ASN A 319 -14.26 -6.12 -19.96
CA ASN A 319 -14.23 -5.89 -21.39
C ASN A 319 -13.46 -6.99 -22.11
N LEU A 320 -12.27 -7.34 -21.59
CA LEU A 320 -11.44 -8.42 -22.14
C LEU A 320 -12.16 -9.77 -22.12
N LEU A 321 -12.85 -10.10 -21.03
CA LEU A 321 -13.65 -11.32 -20.91
C LEU A 321 -14.85 -11.33 -21.88
N ASN A 322 -15.52 -10.19 -22.06
CA ASN A 322 -16.62 -10.05 -23.01
C ASN A 322 -16.13 -10.21 -24.45
N ASP A 323 -14.98 -9.60 -24.80
CA ASP A 323 -14.39 -9.70 -26.13
C ASP A 323 -13.95 -11.14 -26.42
N LEU A 324 -13.33 -11.81 -25.44
CA LEU A 324 -12.96 -13.22 -25.53
C LEU A 324 -14.21 -14.09 -25.74
N GLY A 325 -15.27 -13.87 -24.94
CA GLY A 325 -16.55 -14.57 -25.05
C GLY A 325 -17.18 -14.39 -26.44
N ASN A 326 -17.19 -13.16 -26.95
CA ASN A 326 -17.70 -12.85 -28.29
C ASN A 326 -16.90 -13.55 -29.40
N ASN A 327 -15.58 -13.55 -29.29
CA ASN A 327 -14.69 -14.22 -30.25
C ASN A 327 -14.89 -15.75 -30.25
N VAL A 328 -14.99 -16.35 -29.07
CA VAL A 328 -15.29 -17.79 -28.93
C VAL A 328 -16.66 -18.10 -29.54
N PHE A 329 -17.68 -17.30 -29.23
CA PHE A 329 -19.03 -17.48 -29.78
C PHE A 329 -19.02 -17.36 -31.31
N ALA A 330 -18.35 -16.35 -31.88
CA ALA A 330 -18.23 -16.17 -33.32
C ALA A 330 -17.52 -17.36 -33.98
N ALA A 331 -16.42 -17.85 -33.39
CA ALA A 331 -15.70 -19.01 -33.89
C ALA A 331 -16.57 -20.27 -33.90
N VAL A 332 -17.32 -20.51 -32.83
CA VAL A 332 -18.27 -21.63 -32.74
C VAL A 332 -19.38 -21.53 -33.80
N LEU A 333 -19.93 -20.33 -34.01
CA LEU A 333 -20.94 -20.12 -35.04
C LEU A 333 -20.40 -20.43 -36.46
N ILE A 334 -19.18 -19.96 -36.77
CA ILE A 334 -18.55 -20.23 -38.08
C ILE A 334 -18.34 -21.72 -38.28
N VAL A 335 -17.81 -22.42 -37.28
CA VAL A 335 -17.63 -23.88 -37.34
C VAL A 335 -18.95 -24.58 -37.49
N LEU A 336 -19.97 -24.17 -36.74
CA LEU A 336 -21.31 -24.76 -36.82
C LEU A 336 -21.92 -24.60 -38.23
N VAL A 337 -21.81 -23.43 -38.85
CA VAL A 337 -22.28 -23.15 -40.21
C VAL A 337 -21.56 -24.09 -41.22
N ILE A 338 -20.24 -24.21 -41.16
CA ILE A 338 -19.46 -25.05 -42.04
C ILE A 338 -19.88 -26.53 -41.89
N VAL A 339 -20.06 -26.99 -40.65
CA VAL A 339 -20.44 -28.38 -40.37
C VAL A 339 -21.88 -28.65 -40.77
N VAL A 340 -22.80 -27.70 -40.63
CA VAL A 340 -24.20 -27.82 -41.15
C VAL A 340 -24.19 -28.01 -42.65
N LEU A 341 -23.41 -27.22 -43.37
CA LEU A 341 -23.32 -27.29 -44.82
C LEU A 341 -22.66 -28.62 -45.28
N ALA A 342 -21.69 -29.16 -44.55
CA ALA A 342 -20.99 -30.38 -44.91
C ALA A 342 -21.69 -31.69 -44.48
N LEU A 343 -22.27 -31.76 -43.29
CA LEU A 343 -22.74 -32.98 -42.62
C LEU A 343 -24.22 -32.96 -42.21
N GLY A 344 -24.92 -31.86 -42.44
CA GLY A 344 -26.31 -31.65 -42.06
C GLY A 344 -26.54 -31.32 -40.59
N ILE A 345 -27.73 -30.83 -40.27
CA ILE A 345 -28.09 -30.21 -38.97
C ILE A 345 -27.88 -31.15 -37.77
N LYS A 346 -28.24 -32.44 -37.88
CA LYS A 346 -28.16 -33.39 -36.76
C LYS A 346 -26.74 -33.62 -36.26
N ASN A 347 -25.80 -33.74 -37.21
CA ASN A 347 -24.38 -33.95 -36.87
C ASN A 347 -23.71 -32.66 -36.46
N ALA A 348 -24.10 -31.53 -37.03
CA ALA A 348 -23.60 -30.21 -36.69
C ALA A 348 -23.86 -29.83 -35.23
N LEU A 349 -25.05 -30.08 -34.71
CA LEU A 349 -25.39 -29.81 -33.30
C LEU A 349 -24.53 -30.62 -32.31
N LEU A 350 -24.24 -31.89 -32.66
CA LEU A 350 -23.38 -32.73 -31.84
C LEU A 350 -21.91 -32.22 -31.81
N ILE A 351 -21.41 -31.83 -32.97
CA ILE A 351 -20.03 -31.33 -33.11
C ILE A 351 -19.91 -29.92 -32.47
N GLY A 352 -20.91 -29.04 -32.68
CA GLY A 352 -20.94 -27.72 -32.07
C GLY A 352 -20.91 -27.80 -30.54
N PHE A 353 -21.68 -28.70 -29.95
CA PHE A 353 -21.70 -28.92 -28.52
C PHE A 353 -20.34 -29.46 -28.00
N ALA A 354 -19.74 -30.40 -28.73
CA ALA A 354 -18.41 -30.94 -28.37
C ALA A 354 -17.32 -29.88 -28.49
N THR A 355 -17.36 -29.02 -29.51
CA THR A 355 -16.38 -27.94 -29.73
C THR A 355 -16.47 -26.89 -28.63
N VAL A 356 -17.67 -26.44 -28.26
CA VAL A 356 -17.86 -25.50 -27.14
C VAL A 356 -17.34 -26.09 -25.84
N SER A 357 -17.65 -27.35 -25.56
CA SER A 357 -17.18 -28.02 -24.35
C SER A 357 -15.66 -28.17 -24.31
N TYR A 358 -15.02 -28.41 -25.47
CA TYR A 358 -13.56 -28.55 -25.56
C TYR A 358 -12.82 -27.20 -25.43
N THR A 359 -13.30 -26.16 -26.10
CA THR A 359 -12.68 -24.83 -26.02
C THR A 359 -12.75 -24.24 -24.63
N HIS A 360 -13.81 -24.49 -23.87
CA HIS A 360 -13.87 -24.06 -22.45
C HIS A 360 -12.97 -24.85 -21.51
N LEU A 361 -12.42 -25.99 -21.95
CA LEU A 361 -11.47 -26.81 -21.19
C LEU A 361 -10.03 -26.43 -21.44
N THR A 362 -9.71 -25.78 -22.56
CA THR A 362 -8.34 -25.49 -22.99
C THR A 362 -7.93 -24.02 -22.83
N LEU A 363 -8.85 -23.14 -22.39
CA LEU A 363 -8.60 -21.77 -21.98
C LEU A 363 -8.59 -21.66 -20.47
#